data_8ce96165c432a6314907dd49aafe54f3
#
_entry.id   8ce96165c432a6314907dd49aafe54f3
#
_cell.length_a   1.000
_cell.length_b   1.000
_cell.length_c   1.000
_cell.angle_alpha   90.00
_cell.angle_beta   90.00
_cell.angle_gamma   90.00
#
_symmetry.space_group_name_H-M   'P 1'
#
loop_
_entity.id
_entity.type
_entity.pdbx_description
1 polymer ?
#
loop_
_entity_poly.entity_id
_entity_poly.type
_entity_poly.pdbx_seq_one_letter_code
_entity_poly.pdbx_strand_id
1 'polypeptide(L)'
;GGCIWELTDHAINIPDENGNARYYYGGDFGDFPNDGICCIDGLVFPDRTPRPGYYDMKKVYEPFRATYENGEMTIKSVRYFTNLSDLTLKWKLTSNEKVIAEGEIETLDIAPQTSVTYKLFDESAYNLSGDCFVTATIHQKNDTPWAEKGYEIGFLQFEIATEKTVAVKDGKDIILQGNNRYAVITCGNIEYIFDKPY
;
A
#
# COMPACT_ATOMS: atom_id res chain seq x y z
N GLY A 1 11.35 -18.56 5.96
CA GLY A 1 11.61 -17.93 4.67
C GLY A 1 10.85 -18.63 3.55
N GLY A 2 10.73 -17.96 2.42
CA GLY A 2 10.09 -18.47 1.21
C GLY A 2 10.70 -17.84 -0.02
N CYS A 3 10.46 -18.42 -1.17
CA CYS A 3 10.83 -17.87 -2.47
C CYS A 3 9.55 -17.52 -3.22
N ILE A 4 9.57 -16.37 -3.90
CA ILE A 4 8.49 -16.00 -4.81
C ILE A 4 8.70 -16.77 -6.10
N TRP A 5 7.70 -17.54 -6.48
CA TRP A 5 7.67 -18.31 -7.71
C TRP A 5 6.52 -17.79 -8.56
N GLU A 6 6.78 -16.88 -9.47
CA GLU A 6 8.09 -16.29 -9.78
C GLU A 6 7.99 -14.78 -9.85
N LEU A 7 9.11 -14.08 -9.98
CA LEU A 7 9.08 -12.63 -10.00
C LEU A 7 8.56 -12.09 -11.34
N THR A 8 8.99 -12.69 -12.46
CA THR A 8 8.69 -12.19 -13.81
C THR A 8 8.16 -13.30 -14.69
N ASP A 9 7.07 -13.04 -15.41
CA ASP A 9 6.58 -13.95 -16.45
C ASP A 9 7.68 -14.33 -17.45
N HIS A 10 7.77 -15.60 -17.79
CA HIS A 10 8.72 -16.15 -18.76
C HIS A 10 8.07 -16.22 -20.15
N ALA A 11 7.93 -15.10 -20.81
CA ALA A 11 7.46 -15.05 -22.19
C ALA A 11 8.48 -14.37 -23.10
N ILE A 12 8.54 -14.80 -24.35
CA ILE A 12 9.44 -14.27 -25.37
C ILE A 12 8.68 -13.26 -26.20
N ASN A 13 9.18 -12.02 -26.24
CA ASN A 13 8.59 -11.00 -27.09
C ASN A 13 9.06 -11.16 -28.54
N ILE A 14 8.12 -11.48 -29.43
CA ILE A 14 8.31 -11.46 -30.87
C ILE A 14 7.30 -10.46 -31.45
N PRO A 15 7.73 -9.22 -31.78
CA PRO A 15 6.84 -8.20 -32.30
C PRO A 15 6.09 -8.65 -33.58
N ASP A 16 4.86 -8.16 -33.74
CA ASP A 16 4.12 -8.35 -34.98
C ASP A 16 4.68 -7.49 -36.13
N GLU A 17 4.10 -7.60 -37.31
CA GLU A 17 4.50 -6.87 -38.51
C GLU A 17 4.42 -5.33 -38.39
N ASN A 18 3.65 -4.84 -37.41
CA ASN A 18 3.50 -3.42 -37.11
C ASN A 18 4.42 -2.96 -35.93
N GLY A 19 5.25 -3.88 -35.37
CA GLY A 19 6.12 -3.60 -34.25
C GLY A 19 5.45 -3.68 -32.89
N ASN A 20 4.20 -4.12 -32.78
CA ASN A 20 3.51 -4.29 -31.50
C ASN A 20 4.05 -5.53 -30.77
N ALA A 21 4.28 -5.41 -29.48
CA ALA A 21 4.73 -6.50 -28.65
C ALA A 21 3.73 -7.66 -28.65
N ARG A 22 4.23 -8.88 -28.87
CA ARG A 22 3.49 -10.13 -28.71
C ARG A 22 4.34 -11.10 -27.90
N TYR A 23 3.74 -11.66 -26.87
CA TYR A 23 4.43 -12.55 -25.94
C TYR A 23 3.99 -13.98 -26.17
N TYR A 24 4.98 -14.84 -26.41
CA TYR A 24 4.83 -16.26 -26.70
C TYR A 24 5.37 -17.10 -25.56
N TYR A 25 4.67 -18.19 -25.21
CA TYR A 25 5.02 -19.09 -24.12
C TYR A 25 4.54 -20.54 -24.44
N GLY A 26 4.66 -21.44 -23.50
CA GLY A 26 4.48 -22.89 -23.59
C GLY A 26 3.51 -23.39 -24.66
N GLY A 27 4.05 -24.04 -25.69
CA GLY A 27 3.30 -24.59 -26.82
C GLY A 27 3.23 -23.67 -28.06
N ASP A 28 3.44 -22.37 -27.90
CA ASP A 28 3.36 -21.40 -29.01
C ASP A 28 4.44 -21.61 -30.09
N PHE A 29 5.55 -22.26 -29.72
CA PHE A 29 6.66 -22.61 -30.62
C PHE A 29 6.54 -24.03 -31.20
N GLY A 30 5.40 -24.72 -30.98
CA GLY A 30 5.20 -26.10 -31.40
C GLY A 30 5.93 -27.12 -30.52
N ASP A 31 6.39 -26.70 -29.35
CA ASP A 31 7.05 -27.54 -28.35
C ASP A 31 6.04 -28.46 -27.67
N PHE A 32 6.45 -29.73 -27.51
CA PHE A 32 5.65 -30.77 -26.84
C PHE A 32 6.57 -31.81 -26.18
N PRO A 33 6.34 -32.16 -24.90
CA PRO A 33 5.32 -31.59 -23.99
C PRO A 33 5.64 -30.17 -23.54
N ASN A 34 4.60 -29.43 -23.08
CA ASN A 34 4.75 -28.11 -22.49
C ASN A 34 3.76 -27.91 -21.34
N ASP A 35 3.99 -26.91 -20.50
CA ASP A 35 3.15 -26.60 -19.33
C ASP A 35 2.16 -25.45 -19.57
N GLY A 36 1.99 -25.01 -20.84
CA GLY A 36 1.05 -23.96 -21.23
C GLY A 36 1.35 -22.63 -20.51
N ILE A 37 0.38 -22.14 -19.74
CA ILE A 37 0.45 -20.86 -19.05
C ILE A 37 1.24 -20.89 -17.72
N CYS A 38 1.80 -22.02 -17.31
CA CYS A 38 2.50 -22.14 -16.01
C CYS A 38 3.73 -21.22 -15.85
N CYS A 39 4.21 -20.63 -16.94
CA CYS A 39 5.28 -19.63 -16.92
C CYS A 39 4.79 -18.18 -16.94
N ILE A 40 3.47 -17.93 -16.75
CA ILE A 40 2.82 -16.61 -16.76
C ILE A 40 2.16 -16.34 -15.40
N ASP A 41 2.84 -16.65 -14.33
CA ASP A 41 2.38 -16.51 -12.94
C ASP A 41 3.23 -15.53 -12.11
N GLY A 42 4.07 -14.74 -12.79
CA GLY A 42 4.94 -13.74 -12.17
C GLY A 42 4.23 -12.56 -11.53
N LEU A 43 4.94 -11.88 -10.64
CA LEU A 43 4.50 -10.61 -10.03
C LEU A 43 4.66 -9.41 -10.98
N VAL A 44 5.45 -9.56 -12.04
CA VAL A 44 5.60 -8.57 -13.10
C VAL A 44 5.38 -9.22 -14.46
N PHE A 45 4.80 -8.45 -15.38
CA PHE A 45 4.61 -8.86 -16.76
C PHE A 45 5.96 -9.04 -17.51
N PRO A 46 5.95 -9.67 -18.70
CA PRO A 46 7.18 -9.85 -19.46
C PRO A 46 7.88 -8.53 -19.85
N ASP A 47 7.12 -7.43 -20.00
CA ASP A 47 7.62 -6.08 -20.25
C ASP A 47 8.14 -5.36 -19.00
N ARG A 48 8.14 -6.05 -17.86
CA ARG A 48 8.51 -5.55 -16.53
C ARG A 48 7.50 -4.63 -15.86
N THR A 49 6.28 -4.47 -16.41
CA THR A 49 5.19 -3.75 -15.74
C THR A 49 4.75 -4.51 -14.50
N PRO A 50 4.74 -3.88 -13.31
CA PRO A 50 4.30 -4.54 -12.08
C PRO A 50 2.81 -4.87 -12.09
N ARG A 51 2.45 -6.05 -11.62
CA ARG A 51 1.07 -6.43 -11.27
C ARG A 51 0.69 -5.92 -9.87
N PRO A 52 -0.59 -5.82 -9.52
CA PRO A 52 -1.01 -5.40 -8.17
C PRO A 52 -0.33 -6.17 -7.03
N GLY A 53 -0.20 -7.49 -7.14
CA GLY A 53 0.48 -8.34 -6.15
C GLY A 53 1.96 -8.00 -5.90
N TYR A 54 2.62 -7.31 -6.84
CA TYR A 54 3.98 -6.81 -6.64
C TYR A 54 4.03 -5.75 -5.52
N TYR A 55 3.04 -4.88 -5.47
CA TYR A 55 2.97 -3.82 -4.44
C TYR A 55 2.62 -4.41 -3.06
N ASP A 56 1.77 -5.44 -3.02
CA ASP A 56 1.49 -6.18 -1.79
C ASP A 56 2.75 -6.88 -1.28
N MET A 57 3.51 -7.50 -2.18
CA MET A 57 4.80 -8.11 -1.87
C MET A 57 5.77 -7.06 -1.32
N LYS A 58 5.90 -5.88 -1.98
CA LYS A 58 6.73 -4.78 -1.50
C LYS A 58 6.36 -4.42 -0.05
N LYS A 59 5.06 -4.30 0.26
CA LYS A 59 4.55 -4.01 1.60
C LYS A 59 4.93 -5.07 2.63
N VAL A 60 4.77 -6.34 2.28
CA VAL A 60 5.11 -7.47 3.17
C VAL A 60 6.61 -7.54 3.46
N TYR A 61 7.45 -7.23 2.48
CA TYR A 61 8.91 -7.28 2.58
C TYR A 61 9.56 -6.00 3.15
N GLU A 62 8.78 -5.00 3.55
CA GLU A 62 9.34 -3.81 4.23
C GLU A 62 10.22 -4.21 5.41
N PRO A 63 11.42 -3.61 5.56
CA PRO A 63 12.39 -4.00 6.58
C PRO A 63 12.05 -3.51 8.00
N PHE A 64 10.84 -3.03 8.21
CA PHE A 64 10.35 -2.48 9.48
C PHE A 64 8.89 -2.85 9.74
N ARG A 65 8.48 -2.71 10.99
CA ARG A 65 7.09 -2.71 11.46
C ARG A 65 6.95 -1.56 12.44
N ALA A 66 5.75 -1.01 12.60
CA ALA A 66 5.56 0.04 13.59
C ALA A 66 4.18 -0.03 14.27
N THR A 67 4.13 0.60 15.44
CA THR A 67 2.91 0.96 16.16
C THR A 67 2.93 2.45 16.46
N TYR A 68 1.75 3.03 16.63
CA TYR A 68 1.59 4.44 16.95
C TYR A 68 0.67 4.60 18.15
N GLU A 69 1.03 5.47 19.08
CA GLU A 69 0.24 5.81 20.24
C GLU A 69 0.60 7.22 20.74
N ASN A 70 -0.39 8.08 20.94
CA ASN A 70 -0.26 9.40 21.59
C ASN A 70 0.89 10.29 21.05
N GLY A 71 1.02 10.37 19.71
CA GLY A 71 2.07 11.16 19.06
C GLY A 71 3.44 10.50 19.05
N GLU A 72 3.54 9.26 19.49
CA GLU A 72 4.76 8.47 19.50
C GLU A 72 4.66 7.31 18.51
N MET A 73 5.71 7.09 17.72
CA MET A 73 5.81 5.97 16.82
C MET A 73 6.94 5.04 17.25
N THR A 74 6.60 3.80 17.56
CA THR A 74 7.59 2.76 17.86
C THR A 74 7.86 1.96 16.60
N ILE A 75 9.09 2.05 16.09
CA ILE A 75 9.53 1.34 14.88
C ILE A 75 10.41 0.16 15.31
N LYS A 76 10.08 -1.03 14.80
CA LYS A 76 10.84 -2.26 14.95
C LYS A 76 11.58 -2.61 13.67
N SER A 77 12.88 -2.80 13.73
CA SER A 77 13.65 -3.38 12.63
C SER A 77 13.36 -4.89 12.51
N VAL A 78 13.04 -5.35 11.31
CA VAL A 78 12.97 -6.80 11.00
C VAL A 78 14.19 -7.28 10.24
N ARG A 79 15.20 -6.43 10.00
CA ARG A 79 16.50 -6.85 9.48
C ARG A 79 17.22 -7.71 10.51
N TYR A 80 18.05 -8.63 10.05
CA TYR A 80 18.81 -9.54 10.92
C TYR A 80 20.26 -9.09 11.14
N PHE A 81 20.85 -8.36 10.20
CA PHE A 81 22.30 -8.12 10.18
C PHE A 81 22.68 -6.64 10.11
N THR A 82 21.81 -5.78 9.60
CA THR A 82 22.12 -4.37 9.37
C THR A 82 21.16 -3.46 10.13
N ASN A 83 21.68 -2.34 10.63
CA ASN A 83 20.90 -1.25 11.21
C ASN A 83 20.02 -0.58 10.15
N LEU A 84 18.93 0.12 10.56
CA LEU A 84 18.11 0.93 9.66
C LEU A 84 18.66 2.34 9.40
N SER A 85 19.90 2.64 9.80
CA SER A 85 20.51 3.98 9.69
C SER A 85 20.73 4.46 8.25
N ASP A 86 20.57 3.58 7.27
CA ASP A 86 20.51 3.90 5.84
C ASP A 86 19.15 4.45 5.38
N LEU A 87 18.19 4.60 6.29
CA LEU A 87 16.83 5.08 6.02
C LEU A 87 16.54 6.38 6.76
N THR A 88 15.67 7.20 6.15
CA THR A 88 15.03 8.39 6.74
C THR A 88 13.54 8.16 6.84
N LEU A 89 12.86 8.90 7.73
CA LEU A 89 11.41 8.85 7.84
C LEU A 89 10.85 10.27 7.74
N LYS A 90 9.85 10.45 6.89
CA LYS A 90 9.03 11.66 6.83
C LYS A 90 7.64 11.32 7.32
N TRP A 91 7.03 12.22 8.10
CA TRP A 91 5.68 12.01 8.59
C TRP A 91 4.80 13.22 8.37
N LYS A 92 3.50 12.96 8.28
CA LYS A 92 2.46 13.98 8.18
C LYS A 92 1.31 13.60 9.10
N LEU A 93 0.79 14.60 9.82
CA LEU A 93 -0.48 14.53 10.54
C LEU A 93 -1.53 15.25 9.69
N THR A 94 -2.60 14.54 9.37
CA THR A 94 -3.72 15.10 8.61
C THR A 94 -5.00 15.09 9.44
N SER A 95 -5.84 16.09 9.23
CA SER A 95 -7.22 16.15 9.76
C SER A 95 -8.14 16.58 8.61
N ASN A 96 -9.15 15.76 8.29
CA ASN A 96 -10.05 15.97 7.15
C ASN A 96 -9.28 16.33 5.87
N GLU A 97 -8.32 15.48 5.51
CA GLU A 97 -7.42 15.59 4.33
C GLU A 97 -6.42 16.76 4.35
N LYS A 98 -6.49 17.67 5.31
CA LYS A 98 -5.54 18.79 5.43
C LYS A 98 -4.34 18.39 6.27
N VAL A 99 -3.14 18.65 5.78
CA VAL A 99 -1.90 18.52 6.56
C VAL A 99 -1.89 19.63 7.62
N ILE A 100 -1.82 19.24 8.90
CA ILE A 100 -1.78 20.15 10.05
C ILE A 100 -0.44 20.14 10.78
N ALA A 101 0.36 19.10 10.59
CA ALA A 101 1.75 19.04 11.02
C ALA A 101 2.54 18.07 10.12
N GLU A 102 3.84 18.28 10.03
CA GLU A 102 4.76 17.37 9.36
C GLU A 102 6.16 17.47 9.94
N GLY A 103 6.98 16.46 9.71
CA GLY A 103 8.36 16.45 10.18
C GLY A 103 9.16 15.29 9.57
N GLU A 104 10.41 15.23 9.97
CA GLU A 104 11.38 14.25 9.46
C GLU A 104 12.28 13.73 10.57
N ILE A 105 12.65 12.46 10.48
CA ILE A 105 13.71 11.82 11.24
C ILE A 105 14.79 11.45 10.24
N GLU A 106 15.90 12.19 10.29
CA GLU A 106 16.99 12.10 9.30
C GLU A 106 17.70 10.74 9.29
N THR A 107 17.63 10.00 10.39
CA THR A 107 18.30 8.69 10.50
C THR A 107 17.51 7.79 11.45
N LEU A 108 17.12 6.62 10.97
CA LEU A 108 16.51 5.58 11.78
C LEU A 108 17.61 4.71 12.41
N ASP A 109 18.21 5.18 13.50
CA ASP A 109 19.24 4.39 14.20
C ASP A 109 18.60 3.27 15.02
N ILE A 110 18.23 2.20 14.33
CA ILE A 110 17.55 1.03 14.92
C ILE A 110 18.35 -0.23 14.59
N ALA A 111 18.93 -0.84 15.64
CA ALA A 111 19.70 -2.08 15.50
C ALA A 111 18.80 -3.25 15.00
N PRO A 112 19.40 -4.30 14.39
CA PRO A 112 18.67 -5.47 13.95
C PRO A 112 17.79 -6.07 15.06
N GLN A 113 16.53 -6.42 14.72
CA GLN A 113 15.56 -7.06 15.61
C GLN A 113 15.20 -6.26 16.88
N THR A 114 15.57 -4.99 16.95
CA THR A 114 15.22 -4.09 18.05
C THR A 114 14.14 -3.08 17.66
N SER A 115 13.67 -2.32 18.65
CA SER A 115 12.68 -1.26 18.47
C SER A 115 13.16 0.04 19.08
N VAL A 116 12.80 1.16 18.46
CA VAL A 116 13.03 2.52 18.99
C VAL A 116 11.73 3.31 18.87
N THR A 117 11.42 4.09 19.90
CA THR A 117 10.26 4.98 19.92
C THR A 117 10.71 6.40 19.63
N TYR A 118 10.04 7.04 18.68
CA TYR A 118 10.25 8.43 18.29
C TYR A 118 9.02 9.26 18.65
N LYS A 119 9.23 10.36 19.38
CA LYS A 119 8.19 11.37 19.58
C LYS A 119 8.07 12.18 18.29
N LEU A 120 6.92 12.11 17.62
CA LEU A 120 6.66 12.83 16.39
C LEU A 120 6.11 14.23 16.70
N PHE A 121 5.08 14.28 17.54
CA PHE A 121 4.44 15.52 17.99
C PHE A 121 3.70 15.30 19.32
N ASP A 122 3.15 16.37 19.86
CA ASP A 122 2.25 16.29 21.02
C ASP A 122 0.81 16.40 20.51
N GLU A 123 0.01 15.33 20.63
CA GLU A 123 -1.39 15.32 20.16
C GLU A 123 -2.23 16.40 20.84
N SER A 124 -1.95 16.73 22.10
CA SER A 124 -2.68 17.76 22.84
C SER A 124 -2.50 19.19 22.28
N ALA A 125 -1.47 19.39 21.46
CA ALA A 125 -1.22 20.66 20.79
C ALA A 125 -2.14 20.90 19.55
N TYR A 126 -2.90 19.88 19.13
CA TYR A 126 -3.73 19.93 17.94
C TYR A 126 -5.19 19.67 18.26
N ASN A 127 -6.07 20.43 17.62
CA ASN A 127 -7.53 20.16 17.69
C ASN A 127 -7.89 19.07 16.68
N LEU A 128 -7.75 17.82 17.10
CA LEU A 128 -8.02 16.64 16.26
C LEU A 128 -9.53 16.38 16.22
N SER A 129 -10.12 16.42 15.04
CA SER A 129 -11.54 16.14 14.83
C SER A 129 -11.79 15.55 13.44
N GLY A 130 -12.78 14.68 13.33
CA GLY A 130 -13.13 13.99 12.09
C GLY A 130 -12.12 12.91 11.73
N ASP A 131 -11.77 12.80 10.46
CA ASP A 131 -10.83 11.78 9.97
C ASP A 131 -9.38 12.26 10.13
N CYS A 132 -8.69 11.74 11.14
CA CYS A 132 -7.31 12.10 11.45
C CYS A 132 -6.37 10.92 11.24
N PHE A 133 -5.26 11.15 10.53
CA PHE A 133 -4.26 10.12 10.25
C PHE A 133 -2.85 10.64 10.46
N VAL A 134 -1.99 9.76 10.98
CA VAL A 134 -0.54 9.90 10.87
C VAL A 134 -0.06 9.01 9.74
N THR A 135 0.52 9.60 8.72
CA THR A 135 1.15 8.88 7.62
C THR A 135 2.65 9.12 7.67
N ALA A 136 3.43 8.03 7.69
CA ALA A 136 4.88 8.08 7.62
C ALA A 136 5.36 7.35 6.37
N THR A 137 6.30 7.98 5.65
CA THR A 137 6.99 7.37 4.50
C THR A 137 8.46 7.21 4.85
N ILE A 138 9.02 6.05 4.50
CA ILE A 138 10.41 5.70 4.83
C ILE A 138 11.19 5.61 3.53
N HIS A 139 12.32 6.32 3.48
CA HIS A 139 13.07 6.55 2.25
C HIS A 139 14.53 6.15 2.39
N GLN A 140 15.12 5.77 1.26
CA GLN A 140 16.54 5.56 1.12
C GLN A 140 17.32 6.86 1.40
N LYS A 141 18.28 6.82 2.31
CA LYS A 141 19.05 7.99 2.74
C LYS A 141 20.13 8.40 1.76
N ASN A 142 20.76 7.42 1.09
CA ASN A 142 21.86 7.61 0.17
C ASN A 142 21.60 6.87 -1.14
N ASP A 143 22.33 7.22 -2.20
CA ASP A 143 22.33 6.47 -3.45
C ASP A 143 22.84 5.04 -3.23
N THR A 144 22.23 4.10 -3.90
CA THR A 144 22.61 2.69 -3.93
C THR A 144 22.65 2.19 -5.38
N PRO A 145 23.26 1.04 -5.68
CA PRO A 145 23.27 0.50 -7.06
C PRO A 145 21.90 0.21 -7.64
N TRP A 146 20.85 0.12 -6.82
CA TRP A 146 19.49 -0.26 -7.22
C TRP A 146 18.45 0.85 -7.06
N ALA A 147 18.76 1.93 -6.31
CA ALA A 147 17.84 3.06 -6.10
C ALA A 147 18.61 4.33 -5.74
N GLU A 148 18.09 5.46 -6.19
CA GLU A 148 18.59 6.79 -5.81
C GLU A 148 18.16 7.18 -4.40
N LYS A 149 18.88 8.14 -3.81
CA LYS A 149 18.47 8.81 -2.57
C LYS A 149 17.04 9.31 -2.67
N GLY A 150 16.25 9.06 -1.63
CA GLY A 150 14.84 9.46 -1.56
C GLY A 150 13.87 8.44 -2.14
N TYR A 151 14.35 7.31 -2.68
CA TYR A 151 13.48 6.21 -3.07
C TYR A 151 12.64 5.72 -1.88
N GLU A 152 11.30 5.62 -2.06
CA GLU A 152 10.40 5.14 -1.03
C GLU A 152 10.53 3.63 -0.84
N ILE A 153 11.01 3.23 0.34
CA ILE A 153 11.10 1.84 0.76
C ILE A 153 9.75 1.30 1.20
N GLY A 154 8.97 2.14 1.88
CA GLY A 154 7.63 1.79 2.32
C GLY A 154 6.94 2.90 3.09
N PHE A 155 5.71 2.63 3.53
CA PHE A 155 4.90 3.59 4.25
C PHE A 155 4.11 2.95 5.39
N LEU A 156 3.69 3.79 6.33
CA LEU A 156 2.88 3.44 7.50
C LEU A 156 1.75 4.46 7.60
N GLN A 157 0.56 4.02 7.95
CA GLN A 157 -0.56 4.92 8.22
C GLN A 157 -1.33 4.43 9.44
N PHE A 158 -1.64 5.35 10.33
CA PHE A 158 -2.38 5.09 11.56
C PHE A 158 -3.53 6.08 11.66
N GLU A 159 -4.72 5.57 11.88
CA GLU A 159 -5.88 6.39 12.22
C GLU A 159 -5.78 6.81 13.68
N ILE A 160 -5.93 8.10 13.95
CA ILE A 160 -6.05 8.61 15.31
C ILE A 160 -7.52 8.52 15.70
N ALA A 161 -7.82 7.85 16.82
CA ALA A 161 -9.18 7.75 17.31
C ALA A 161 -9.70 9.14 17.72
N THR A 162 -10.67 9.64 16.99
CA THR A 162 -11.36 10.90 17.29
C THR A 162 -12.86 10.64 17.49
N GLU A 163 -13.51 11.44 18.30
CA GLU A 163 -14.98 11.39 18.39
C GLU A 163 -15.58 11.82 17.06
N LYS A 164 -16.07 10.84 16.31
CA LYS A 164 -16.81 11.10 15.06
C LYS A 164 -18.22 11.54 15.43
N THR A 165 -18.46 12.83 15.41
CA THR A 165 -19.82 13.36 15.50
C THR A 165 -20.56 13.04 14.19
N VAL A 166 -21.25 11.92 14.17
CA VAL A 166 -22.22 11.67 13.09
C VAL A 166 -23.39 12.62 13.34
N ALA A 167 -23.46 13.70 12.57
CA ALA A 167 -24.65 14.53 12.54
C ALA A 167 -25.78 13.68 11.93
N VAL A 168 -26.55 13.02 12.77
CA VAL A 168 -27.81 12.41 12.36
C VAL A 168 -28.75 13.57 12.05
N LYS A 169 -28.83 13.96 10.78
CA LYS A 169 -29.96 14.80 10.34
C LYS A 169 -31.16 13.89 10.40
N ASP A 170 -32.21 14.35 11.07
CA ASP A 170 -33.53 13.72 10.99
C ASP A 170 -33.86 13.52 9.51
N GLY A 171 -33.66 12.29 9.07
CA GLY A 171 -33.84 11.93 7.67
C GLY A 171 -35.29 11.78 7.34
N LYS A 172 -35.66 12.12 6.12
CA LYS A 172 -36.89 11.66 5.50
C LYS A 172 -36.89 10.13 5.50
N ASP A 173 -38.06 9.51 5.52
CA ASP A 173 -38.19 8.08 5.50
C ASP A 173 -37.29 7.43 4.44
N ILE A 174 -36.45 6.50 4.89
CA ILE A 174 -35.60 5.69 3.99
C ILE A 174 -36.46 4.51 3.54
N ILE A 175 -36.67 4.42 2.24
CA ILE A 175 -37.39 3.29 1.64
C ILE A 175 -36.36 2.33 1.06
N LEU A 176 -36.39 1.08 1.54
CA LEU A 176 -35.56 -0.01 1.02
C LEU A 176 -36.44 -0.94 0.18
N GLN A 177 -36.10 -1.11 -1.08
CA GLN A 177 -36.73 -2.06 -2.00
C GLN A 177 -35.65 -2.90 -2.69
N GLY A 178 -35.98 -4.07 -3.18
CA GLY A 178 -35.02 -4.88 -3.91
C GLY A 178 -35.51 -6.31 -4.16
N ASN A 179 -34.67 -7.03 -4.86
CA ASN A 179 -34.84 -8.44 -5.17
C ASN A 179 -33.51 -9.20 -4.99
N ASN A 180 -33.38 -10.40 -5.52
CA ASN A 180 -32.15 -11.19 -5.40
C ASN A 180 -30.95 -10.56 -6.14
N ARG A 181 -31.20 -9.67 -7.12
CA ARG A 181 -30.16 -9.09 -7.96
C ARG A 181 -29.71 -7.72 -7.49
N TYR A 182 -30.61 -6.88 -7.00
CA TYR A 182 -30.27 -5.53 -6.58
C TYR A 182 -31.04 -5.09 -5.34
N ALA A 183 -30.53 -4.06 -4.67
CA ALA A 183 -31.21 -3.31 -3.62
C ALA A 183 -31.25 -1.85 -4.01
N VAL A 184 -32.41 -1.20 -3.80
CA VAL A 184 -32.61 0.24 -4.03
C VAL A 184 -32.90 0.89 -2.70
N ILE A 185 -32.13 1.90 -2.35
CA ILE A 185 -32.36 2.74 -1.18
C ILE A 185 -32.79 4.13 -1.68
N THR A 186 -34.01 4.52 -1.39
CA THR A 186 -34.51 5.86 -1.73
C THR A 186 -34.51 6.74 -0.48
N CYS A 187 -33.90 7.92 -0.57
CA CYS A 187 -33.89 8.92 0.48
C CYS A 187 -34.20 10.29 -0.13
N GLY A 188 -35.45 10.74 0.03
CA GLY A 188 -35.92 11.97 -0.61
C GLY A 188 -35.90 11.89 -2.12
N ASN A 189 -35.03 12.66 -2.79
CA ASN A 189 -34.87 12.70 -4.24
C ASN A 189 -33.66 11.89 -4.74
N ILE A 190 -32.99 11.14 -3.87
CA ILE A 190 -31.79 10.38 -4.17
C ILE A 190 -32.11 8.90 -4.12
N GLU A 191 -31.73 8.18 -5.16
CA GLU A 191 -31.77 6.72 -5.20
C GLU A 191 -30.36 6.15 -5.28
N TYR A 192 -30.05 5.19 -4.40
CA TYR A 192 -28.84 4.39 -4.44
C TYR A 192 -29.19 2.99 -4.90
N ILE A 193 -28.59 2.53 -5.98
CA ILE A 193 -28.82 1.18 -6.53
C ILE A 193 -27.56 0.37 -6.29
N PHE A 194 -27.71 -0.73 -5.57
CA PHE A 194 -26.63 -1.68 -5.27
C PHE A 194 -26.88 -2.98 -6.05
N ASP A 195 -25.99 -3.34 -6.96
CA ASP A 195 -25.95 -4.68 -7.54
C ASP A 195 -25.42 -5.65 -6.49
N LYS A 196 -26.17 -6.73 -6.25
CA LYS A 196 -25.74 -7.81 -5.35
C LYS A 196 -24.84 -8.75 -6.13
N PRO A 197 -23.63 -9.06 -5.65
CA PRO A 197 -22.79 -10.07 -6.25
C PRO A 197 -23.50 -11.43 -6.19
N TYR A 198 -23.32 -12.23 -7.22
CA TYR A 198 -23.82 -13.62 -7.32
C TYR A 198 -23.08 -14.54 -6.37
#